data_697a3e246425de9e216ffb8c5678c0c7
#
_entry.id   697a3e246425de9e216ffb8c5678c0c7
#
_cell.length_a   1.000
_cell.length_b   1.000
_cell.length_c   1.000
_cell.angle_alpha   90.00
_cell.angle_beta   90.00
_cell.angle_gamma   90.00
#
_symmetry.space_group_name_H-M   'P 1'
#
loop_
_entity.id
_entity.type
_entity.pdbx_description
1 polymer ?
#
loop_
_entity_poly.entity_id
_entity_poly.type
_entity_poly.pdbx_seq_one_letter_code
_entity_poly.pdbx_strand_id
1 'polypeptide(L)'
;LFSTVAQGTGVGVVEASTVADRGELSTLETLPERTQNWTRFAPSIIHTSAGDKVRTAFTELTGKAPVLLAGMTPTTVEPEIVAAAANAGYWAELAGGGQVTASVFDRHVAKLEEELEEGRTVEFNAMFMDRYLWNLQFGSQRIVPKKRASGTPIDGVVVSAGIPELDEAVELIHTLTADGFPYVSFKPGTVDPIPPAVRTANAVPP
;
A
#
# COMPACT_ATOMS: atom_id res chain seq x y z
N LEU A 1 -3.35 6.11 -9.99
CA LEU A 1 -3.53 5.42 -8.72
C LEU A 1 -2.60 6.06 -7.70
N PHE A 2 -3.16 6.55 -6.61
CA PHE A 2 -2.38 7.14 -5.53
C PHE A 2 -2.37 6.16 -4.38
N SER A 3 -1.21 5.91 -3.81
CA SER A 3 -1.06 5.15 -2.59
C SER A 3 -0.39 6.05 -1.56
N THR A 4 -1.00 6.20 -0.40
CA THR A 4 -0.41 6.92 0.73
C THR A 4 0.01 5.88 1.74
N VAL A 5 1.29 5.79 2.04
CA VAL A 5 1.84 4.92 3.07
C VAL A 5 2.04 5.75 4.32
N ALA A 6 1.32 5.42 5.37
CA ALA A 6 1.48 6.04 6.68
C ALA A 6 2.32 5.13 7.58
N GLN A 7 3.57 5.48 7.73
CA GLN A 7 4.36 5.16 8.90
C GLN A 7 4.89 6.50 9.38
N GLY A 8 4.12 7.23 10.18
CA GLY A 8 4.49 8.47 10.81
C GLY A 8 5.16 9.59 9.99
N THR A 9 5.45 9.35 8.73
CA THR A 9 6.00 10.33 7.79
C THR A 9 5.16 10.24 6.52
N GLY A 10 4.00 10.87 6.47
CA GLY A 10 3.09 10.82 5.34
C GLY A 10 3.79 10.95 3.99
N VAL A 11 4.00 9.85 3.29
CA VAL A 11 4.55 9.81 1.95
C VAL A 11 3.41 9.49 0.98
N GLY A 12 3.01 10.48 0.22
CA GLY A 12 2.11 10.29 -0.92
C GLY A 12 2.93 9.92 -2.15
N VAL A 13 2.63 8.78 -2.76
CA VAL A 13 3.18 8.43 -4.09
C VAL A 13 2.14 8.83 -5.12
N VAL A 14 2.49 9.77 -5.99
CA VAL A 14 1.66 10.23 -7.10
C VAL A 14 2.19 9.62 -8.39
N GLU A 15 1.37 8.81 -9.04
CA GLU A 15 1.69 8.33 -10.38
C GLU A 15 1.42 9.43 -11.41
N ALA A 16 2.44 9.78 -12.19
CA ALA A 16 2.37 10.81 -13.22
C ALA A 16 1.79 10.29 -14.55
N SER A 17 0.69 9.53 -14.52
CA SER A 17 0.10 8.96 -15.74
C SER A 17 -0.93 9.86 -16.45
N THR A 18 -1.14 11.09 -15.99
CA THR A 18 -2.07 12.05 -16.61
C THR A 18 -1.42 13.38 -17.02
N VAL A 19 -0.22 13.33 -17.57
CA VAL A 19 0.23 14.46 -18.40
C VAL A 19 -0.21 14.20 -19.83
N ALA A 20 -1.49 14.14 -20.04
CA ALA A 20 -2.11 14.20 -21.35
C ALA A 20 -2.53 15.65 -21.57
N ASP A 21 -1.68 16.51 -21.82
CA ASP A 21 -1.79 17.60 -22.77
C ASP A 21 -0.57 18.51 -22.66
N ARG A 22 0.25 18.51 -23.71
CA ARG A 22 1.42 19.37 -23.78
C ARG A 22 1.09 20.88 -23.81
N GLY A 23 -0.20 21.22 -23.82
CA GLY A 23 -0.68 22.60 -23.79
C GLY A 23 -0.66 23.27 -22.42
N GLU A 24 -0.70 22.49 -21.34
CA GLU A 24 -0.74 23.04 -19.98
C GLU A 24 0.60 23.17 -19.28
N LEU A 25 1.69 22.66 -19.86
CA LEU A 25 3.04 22.80 -19.30
C LEU A 25 3.54 24.25 -19.26
N SER A 26 2.96 25.13 -20.07
CA SER A 26 3.30 26.57 -20.06
C SER A 26 2.73 27.32 -18.86
N THR A 27 1.73 26.77 -18.17
CA THR A 27 1.14 27.37 -16.96
C THR A 27 1.84 26.97 -15.67
N LEU A 28 2.76 25.98 -15.72
CA LEU A 28 3.53 25.56 -14.56
C LEU A 28 4.62 26.58 -14.15
N GLU A 29 5.00 27.49 -15.05
CA GLU A 29 5.99 28.54 -14.75
C GLU A 29 5.49 29.62 -13.77
N THR A 30 4.20 29.63 -13.47
CA THR A 30 3.59 30.64 -12.57
C THR A 30 2.99 30.06 -11.28
N LEU A 31 3.29 28.80 -10.95
CA LEU A 31 2.81 28.23 -9.68
C LEU A 31 3.58 28.87 -8.49
N PRO A 32 2.84 29.37 -7.49
CA PRO A 32 3.45 30.03 -6.33
C PRO A 32 4.28 29.04 -5.51
N GLU A 33 5.13 29.52 -4.61
CA GLU A 33 6.12 28.87 -3.73
C GLU A 33 5.90 27.40 -3.28
N ARG A 34 4.72 26.81 -3.53
CA ARG A 34 4.42 25.40 -3.29
C ARG A 34 5.31 24.44 -4.10
N THR A 35 5.87 24.88 -5.23
CA THR A 35 6.76 24.06 -6.07
C THR A 35 8.12 23.79 -5.43
N GLN A 36 8.57 24.60 -4.49
CA GLN A 36 9.84 24.38 -3.79
C GLN A 36 9.81 23.15 -2.86
N ASN A 37 8.62 22.70 -2.45
CA ASN A 37 8.49 21.51 -1.62
C ASN A 37 8.65 20.18 -2.39
N TRP A 38 8.52 20.18 -3.72
CA TRP A 38 8.67 18.97 -4.52
C TRP A 38 10.12 18.47 -4.57
N THR A 39 11.11 19.35 -4.55
CA THR A 39 12.53 18.96 -4.55
C THR A 39 12.88 18.07 -3.35
N ARG A 40 12.21 18.25 -2.24
CA ARG A 40 12.36 17.46 -1.02
C ARG A 40 11.94 15.99 -1.24
N PHE A 41 11.01 15.73 -2.18
CA PHE A 41 10.48 14.41 -2.49
C PHE A 41 10.94 13.89 -3.86
N ALA A 42 11.82 14.64 -4.54
CA ALA A 42 12.31 14.24 -5.86
C ALA A 42 13.03 12.90 -5.78
N PRO A 43 12.73 11.95 -6.67
CA PRO A 43 13.49 10.71 -6.77
C PRO A 43 14.92 11.00 -7.20
N SER A 44 15.85 10.17 -6.75
CA SER A 44 17.24 10.21 -7.18
C SER A 44 17.70 8.81 -7.61
N ILE A 45 18.73 8.76 -8.45
CA ILE A 45 19.38 7.51 -8.79
C ILE A 45 20.59 7.34 -7.88
N ILE A 46 20.71 6.18 -7.26
CA ILE A 46 21.90 5.77 -6.52
C ILE A 46 22.61 4.65 -7.27
N HIS A 47 23.91 4.82 -7.47
CA HIS A 47 24.75 3.80 -8.10
C HIS A 47 25.25 2.84 -7.04
N THR A 48 25.00 1.55 -7.21
CA THR A 48 25.47 0.49 -6.30
C THR A 48 26.28 -0.54 -7.07
N SER A 49 27.00 -1.41 -6.35
CA SER A 49 27.70 -2.53 -6.95
C SER A 49 26.79 -3.54 -7.65
N ALA A 50 25.50 -3.56 -7.30
CA ALA A 50 24.49 -4.41 -7.91
C ALA A 50 23.69 -3.71 -9.03
N GLY A 51 24.09 -2.48 -9.43
CA GLY A 51 23.42 -1.68 -10.44
C GLY A 51 22.76 -0.42 -9.88
N ASP A 52 22.11 0.31 -10.75
CA ASP A 52 21.42 1.55 -10.41
C ASP A 52 20.08 1.28 -9.72
N LYS A 53 19.80 2.05 -8.66
CA LYS A 53 18.53 1.97 -7.94
C LYS A 53 17.88 3.34 -7.86
N VAL A 54 16.57 3.36 -7.93
CA VAL A 54 15.78 4.57 -7.67
C VAL A 54 15.61 4.73 -6.16
N ARG A 55 16.01 5.88 -5.65
CA ARG A 55 15.83 6.27 -4.26
C ARG A 55 14.64 7.22 -4.14
N THR A 56 13.70 6.88 -3.29
CA THR A 56 12.54 7.70 -2.91
C THR A 56 12.28 7.53 -1.42
N ALA A 57 11.44 8.38 -0.82
CA ALA A 57 11.00 8.17 0.55
C ALA A 57 10.32 6.79 0.74
N PHE A 58 9.60 6.30 -0.28
CA PHE A 58 9.02 4.95 -0.26
C PHE A 58 10.10 3.86 -0.18
N THR A 59 11.15 3.94 -0.99
CA THR A 59 12.22 2.94 -0.98
C THR A 59 13.03 2.96 0.32
N GLU A 60 13.20 4.13 0.92
CA GLU A 60 13.87 4.27 2.22
C GLU A 60 13.01 3.71 3.36
N LEU A 61 11.70 3.92 3.30
CA LEU A 61 10.75 3.44 4.30
C LEU A 61 10.58 1.92 4.25
N THR A 62 10.39 1.36 3.06
CA THR A 62 9.96 -0.03 2.89
C THR A 62 11.09 -0.99 2.53
N GLY A 63 12.23 -0.47 2.05
CA GLY A 63 13.28 -1.29 1.46
C GLY A 63 12.91 -1.90 0.09
N LYS A 64 11.68 -1.69 -0.38
CA LYS A 64 11.16 -2.24 -1.65
C LYS A 64 11.42 -1.27 -2.80
N ALA A 65 11.56 -1.79 -4.02
CA ALA A 65 11.63 -0.95 -5.23
C ALA A 65 10.30 -0.19 -5.43
N PRO A 66 10.33 1.01 -6.04
CA PRO A 66 9.13 1.85 -6.19
C PRO A 66 8.24 1.37 -7.35
N VAL A 67 7.95 0.08 -7.36
CA VAL A 67 7.08 -0.61 -8.33
C VAL A 67 6.07 -1.42 -7.53
N LEU A 68 4.80 -1.29 -7.87
CA LEU A 68 3.70 -1.90 -7.15
C LEU A 68 2.96 -2.91 -8.03
N LEU A 69 2.83 -4.13 -7.55
CA LEU A 69 1.79 -5.05 -8.02
C LEU A 69 0.55 -4.81 -7.15
N ALA A 70 -0.37 -3.99 -7.65
CA ALA A 70 -1.57 -3.60 -6.92
C ALA A 70 -2.54 -4.78 -6.72
N GLY A 71 -3.28 -4.76 -5.62
CA GLY A 71 -4.37 -5.71 -5.38
C GLY A 71 -5.48 -5.56 -6.41
N MET A 72 -5.72 -6.62 -7.17
CA MET A 72 -6.71 -6.69 -8.25
C MET A 72 -7.41 -8.04 -8.25
N THR A 73 -8.71 -8.04 -8.03
CA THR A 73 -9.53 -9.24 -8.20
C THR A 73 -9.94 -9.37 -9.67
N PRO A 74 -9.71 -10.52 -10.35
CA PRO A 74 -9.21 -11.79 -9.80
C PRO A 74 -7.68 -11.96 -9.83
N THR A 75 -6.91 -11.07 -10.46
CA THR A 75 -5.51 -11.31 -10.86
C THR A 75 -4.57 -11.60 -9.69
N THR A 76 -4.58 -10.80 -8.63
CA THR A 76 -3.70 -10.95 -7.46
C THR A 76 -4.40 -11.64 -6.28
N VAL A 77 -5.44 -12.43 -6.58
CA VAL A 77 -6.06 -13.36 -5.62
C VAL A 77 -5.17 -14.59 -5.45
N GLU A 78 -4.53 -15.01 -6.54
CA GLU A 78 -3.64 -16.16 -6.57
C GLU A 78 -2.26 -15.78 -6.00
N PRO A 79 -1.76 -16.54 -5.01
CA PRO A 79 -0.52 -16.19 -4.29
C PRO A 79 0.74 -16.20 -5.16
N GLU A 80 0.79 -17.01 -6.20
CA GLU A 80 1.99 -17.21 -7.03
C GLU A 80 2.48 -15.93 -7.71
N ILE A 81 1.57 -15.15 -8.28
CA ILE A 81 1.94 -13.86 -8.91
C ILE A 81 2.38 -12.83 -7.87
N VAL A 82 1.74 -12.87 -6.69
CA VAL A 82 2.06 -11.96 -5.57
C VAL A 82 3.44 -12.31 -5.01
N ALA A 83 3.71 -13.59 -4.77
CA ALA A 83 5.01 -14.07 -4.31
C ALA A 83 6.12 -13.76 -5.32
N ALA A 84 5.88 -13.99 -6.62
CA ALA A 84 6.84 -13.67 -7.66
C ALA A 84 7.25 -12.19 -7.68
N ALA A 85 6.28 -11.28 -7.52
CA ALA A 85 6.55 -9.85 -7.44
C ALA A 85 7.29 -9.46 -6.15
N ALA A 86 6.91 -10.05 -5.01
CA ALA A 86 7.58 -9.82 -3.74
C ALA A 86 9.03 -10.34 -3.75
N ASN A 87 9.27 -11.52 -4.32
CA ASN A 87 10.60 -12.11 -4.50
C ASN A 87 11.50 -11.24 -5.38
N ALA A 88 10.91 -10.57 -6.39
CA ALA A 88 11.61 -9.58 -7.20
C ALA A 88 11.90 -8.25 -6.46
N GLY A 89 11.48 -8.10 -5.21
CA GLY A 89 11.74 -6.92 -4.38
C GLY A 89 10.72 -5.79 -4.58
N TYR A 90 9.56 -6.09 -5.14
CA TYR A 90 8.50 -5.11 -5.37
C TYR A 90 7.47 -5.10 -4.23
N TRP A 91 6.69 -4.02 -4.16
CA TRP A 91 5.47 -3.99 -3.36
C TRP A 91 4.42 -4.88 -4.04
N ALA A 92 3.91 -5.87 -3.32
CA ALA A 92 3.00 -6.86 -3.90
C ALA A 92 1.78 -7.07 -3.00
N GLU A 93 0.58 -6.86 -3.54
CA GLU A 93 -0.67 -6.89 -2.80
C GLU A 93 -1.48 -8.17 -3.08
N LEU A 94 -1.73 -8.98 -2.05
CA LEU A 94 -2.71 -10.06 -2.11
C LEU A 94 -4.13 -9.47 -2.05
N ALA A 95 -4.93 -9.72 -3.08
CA ALA A 95 -6.28 -9.14 -3.17
C ALA A 95 -7.27 -9.78 -2.21
N GLY A 96 -7.78 -9.01 -1.27
CA GLY A 96 -8.78 -9.42 -0.28
C GLY A 96 -10.13 -9.76 -0.89
N GLY A 97 -10.47 -9.23 -2.06
CA GLY A 97 -11.72 -9.53 -2.76
C GLY A 97 -11.90 -11.01 -3.15
N GLY A 98 -10.80 -11.76 -3.24
CA GLY A 98 -10.84 -13.21 -3.46
C GLY A 98 -10.77 -14.04 -2.19
N GLN A 99 -10.45 -13.46 -1.04
CA GLN A 99 -10.31 -14.14 0.25
C GLN A 99 -11.67 -14.20 0.96
N VAL A 100 -12.62 -14.91 0.35
CA VAL A 100 -14.06 -14.87 0.69
C VAL A 100 -14.45 -15.77 1.86
N THR A 101 -13.57 -16.65 2.32
CA THR A 101 -13.75 -17.47 3.54
C THR A 101 -12.41 -17.66 4.24
N ALA A 102 -12.44 -18.01 5.53
CA ALA A 102 -11.23 -18.34 6.28
C ALA A 102 -10.45 -19.50 5.63
N SER A 103 -11.14 -20.54 5.17
CA SER A 103 -10.50 -21.71 4.54
C SER A 103 -9.86 -21.40 3.18
N VAL A 104 -10.43 -20.48 2.39
CA VAL A 104 -9.82 -19.99 1.15
C VAL A 104 -8.57 -19.20 1.50
N PHE A 105 -8.66 -18.28 2.46
CA PHE A 105 -7.53 -17.48 2.90
C PHE A 105 -6.40 -18.34 3.47
N ASP A 106 -6.72 -19.32 4.32
CA ASP A 106 -5.72 -20.25 4.89
C ASP A 106 -4.95 -21.01 3.80
N ARG A 107 -5.65 -21.48 2.77
CA ARG A 107 -5.01 -22.18 1.64
C ARG A 107 -4.10 -21.25 0.83
N HIS A 108 -4.55 -20.01 0.55
CA HIS A 108 -3.74 -19.04 -0.18
C HIS A 108 -2.54 -18.57 0.64
N VAL A 109 -2.70 -18.38 1.95
CA VAL A 109 -1.57 -18.05 2.84
C VAL A 109 -0.54 -19.19 2.87
N ALA A 110 -0.98 -20.44 3.01
CA ALA A 110 -0.06 -21.59 3.01
C ALA A 110 0.74 -21.65 1.69
N LYS A 111 0.07 -21.39 0.55
CA LYS A 111 0.74 -21.33 -0.75
C LYS A 111 1.70 -20.15 -0.86
N LEU A 112 1.31 -18.99 -0.34
CA LEU A 112 2.15 -17.80 -0.30
C LEU A 112 3.43 -18.05 0.53
N GLU A 113 3.30 -18.67 1.70
CA GLU A 113 4.43 -19.02 2.57
C GLU A 113 5.39 -20.03 1.94
N GLU A 114 4.86 -20.94 1.09
CA GLU A 114 5.66 -21.87 0.31
C GLU A 114 6.49 -21.19 -0.81
N GLU A 115 5.91 -20.17 -1.46
CA GLU A 115 6.48 -19.51 -2.64
C GLU A 115 7.39 -18.32 -2.30
N LEU A 116 7.22 -17.70 -1.12
CA LEU A 116 8.01 -16.55 -0.72
C LEU A 116 9.43 -16.95 -0.32
N GLU A 117 10.40 -16.22 -0.85
CA GLU A 117 11.78 -16.30 -0.42
C GLU A 117 11.95 -15.72 0.99
N GLU A 118 12.99 -16.20 1.69
CA GLU A 118 13.30 -15.74 3.05
C GLU A 118 13.43 -14.20 3.13
N GLY A 119 12.78 -13.62 4.11
CA GLY A 119 12.78 -12.16 4.34
C GLY A 119 11.89 -11.35 3.39
N ARG A 120 11.17 -12.01 2.48
CA ARG A 120 10.19 -11.34 1.63
C ARG A 120 8.84 -11.23 2.32
N THR A 121 8.14 -10.15 2.04
CA THR A 121 6.84 -9.84 2.61
C THR A 121 5.89 -9.33 1.54
N VAL A 122 4.60 -9.45 1.82
CA VAL A 122 3.52 -8.96 0.96
C VAL A 122 2.59 -8.05 1.75
N GLU A 123 1.72 -7.35 1.03
CA GLU A 123 0.66 -6.53 1.59
C GLU A 123 -0.70 -7.18 1.33
N PHE A 124 -1.64 -6.93 2.23
CA PHE A 124 -3.02 -7.37 2.06
C PHE A 124 -3.90 -6.21 1.59
N ASN A 125 -4.53 -6.34 0.43
CA ASN A 125 -5.44 -5.34 -0.11
C ASN A 125 -6.86 -5.58 0.40
N ALA A 126 -7.31 -4.80 1.37
CA ALA A 126 -8.60 -4.91 2.02
C ALA A 126 -9.70 -4.12 1.30
N MET A 127 -10.90 -4.68 1.22
CA MET A 127 -12.08 -4.03 0.65
C MET A 127 -12.93 -3.39 1.76
N PHE A 128 -12.67 -2.11 2.05
CA PHE A 128 -13.26 -1.42 3.21
C PHE A 128 -14.79 -1.34 3.17
N MET A 129 -15.38 -1.01 2.03
CA MET A 129 -16.85 -0.87 1.92
C MET A 129 -17.60 -2.19 1.82
N ASP A 130 -16.93 -3.30 1.55
CA ASP A 130 -17.55 -4.62 1.58
C ASP A 130 -17.67 -5.10 3.02
N ARG A 131 -18.84 -4.94 3.62
CA ARG A 131 -19.08 -5.27 5.02
C ARG A 131 -18.82 -6.73 5.35
N TYR A 132 -19.09 -7.65 4.43
CA TYR A 132 -18.84 -9.06 4.66
C TYR A 132 -17.34 -9.35 4.72
N LEU A 133 -16.61 -8.93 3.68
CA LEU A 133 -15.15 -9.12 3.62
C LEU A 133 -14.44 -8.38 4.72
N TRP A 134 -14.85 -7.14 5.02
CA TRP A 134 -14.26 -6.38 6.13
C TRP A 134 -14.44 -7.10 7.48
N ASN A 135 -15.65 -7.58 7.80
CA ASN A 135 -15.90 -8.34 9.02
C ASN A 135 -15.12 -9.64 9.12
N LEU A 136 -14.99 -10.35 8.02
CA LEU A 136 -14.19 -11.57 7.94
C LEU A 136 -12.70 -11.27 8.16
N GLN A 137 -12.17 -10.29 7.45
CA GLN A 137 -10.74 -10.03 7.34
C GLN A 137 -10.20 -9.23 8.53
N PHE A 138 -10.83 -8.13 8.90
CA PHE A 138 -10.35 -7.18 9.93
C PHE A 138 -11.34 -6.91 11.06
N GLY A 139 -12.63 -7.12 10.86
CA GLY A 139 -13.69 -6.87 11.83
C GLY A 139 -13.79 -7.97 12.88
N SER A 140 -14.96 -8.59 13.00
CA SER A 140 -15.25 -9.54 14.09
C SER A 140 -14.43 -10.84 14.02
N GLN A 141 -14.14 -11.35 12.81
CA GLN A 141 -13.41 -12.62 12.66
C GLN A 141 -11.88 -12.44 12.64
N ARG A 142 -11.38 -11.31 12.13
CA ARG A 142 -9.97 -10.91 12.19
C ARG A 142 -9.00 -11.96 11.63
N ILE A 143 -9.34 -12.59 10.50
CA ILE A 143 -8.50 -13.67 9.95
C ILE A 143 -7.11 -13.18 9.53
N VAL A 144 -6.99 -11.94 9.00
CA VAL A 144 -5.71 -11.36 8.55
C VAL A 144 -4.80 -10.99 9.74
N PRO A 145 -5.26 -10.23 10.75
CA PRO A 145 -4.46 -10.00 11.96
C PRO A 145 -4.03 -11.28 12.68
N LYS A 146 -4.91 -12.30 12.75
CA LYS A 146 -4.55 -13.59 13.35
C LYS A 146 -3.41 -14.29 12.60
N LYS A 147 -3.42 -14.27 11.28
CA LYS A 147 -2.32 -14.80 10.46
C LYS A 147 -1.04 -14.00 10.68
N ARG A 148 -1.12 -12.67 10.67
CA ARG A 148 0.04 -11.82 11.00
C ARG A 148 0.64 -12.19 12.36
N ALA A 149 -0.18 -12.34 13.38
CA ALA A 149 0.26 -12.72 14.73
C ALA A 149 0.87 -14.13 14.80
N SER A 150 0.52 -15.04 13.88
CA SER A 150 1.12 -16.37 13.77
C SER A 150 2.42 -16.40 12.95
N GLY A 151 2.89 -15.25 12.44
CA GLY A 151 4.15 -15.14 11.74
C GLY A 151 4.05 -15.11 10.21
N THR A 152 2.85 -15.15 9.64
CA THR A 152 2.67 -15.00 8.19
C THR A 152 3.29 -13.68 7.72
N PRO A 153 4.08 -13.68 6.63
CA PRO A 153 4.86 -12.53 6.17
C PRO A 153 4.00 -11.50 5.41
N ILE A 154 2.89 -11.07 6.04
CA ILE A 154 2.06 -9.94 5.61
C ILE A 154 2.45 -8.74 6.47
N ASP A 155 3.14 -7.75 5.92
CA ASP A 155 3.65 -6.61 6.67
C ASP A 155 2.91 -5.29 6.39
N GLY A 156 1.95 -5.28 5.48
CA GLY A 156 1.16 -4.09 5.20
C GLY A 156 -0.30 -4.37 4.91
N VAL A 157 -1.12 -3.36 5.16
CA VAL A 157 -2.54 -3.34 4.81
C VAL A 157 -2.83 -2.17 3.89
N VAL A 158 -3.40 -2.46 2.74
CA VAL A 158 -3.86 -1.47 1.77
C VAL A 158 -5.38 -1.36 1.87
N VAL A 159 -5.87 -0.28 2.42
CA VAL A 159 -7.30 0.01 2.55
C VAL A 159 -7.81 0.53 1.22
N SER A 160 -8.63 -0.26 0.54
CA SER A 160 -9.19 0.03 -0.79
C SER A 160 -10.70 -0.11 -0.83
N ALA A 161 -11.30 0.20 -1.98
CA ALA A 161 -12.75 0.19 -2.16
C ALA A 161 -13.48 1.06 -1.12
N GLY A 162 -13.03 2.29 -0.96
CA GLY A 162 -13.48 3.26 0.01
C GLY A 162 -12.36 3.70 0.94
N ILE A 163 -12.50 4.89 1.48
CA ILE A 163 -11.60 5.49 2.48
C ILE A 163 -12.45 5.81 3.71
N PRO A 164 -12.07 5.38 4.92
CA PRO A 164 -12.74 5.79 6.14
C PRO A 164 -12.74 7.31 6.32
N GLU A 165 -13.68 7.84 7.09
CA GLU A 165 -13.62 9.21 7.57
C GLU A 165 -12.37 9.42 8.46
N LEU A 166 -11.93 10.67 8.62
CA LEU A 166 -10.63 10.97 9.23
C LEU A 166 -10.42 10.30 10.59
N ASP A 167 -11.38 10.43 11.49
CA ASP A 167 -11.26 9.89 12.85
C ASP A 167 -11.24 8.35 12.84
N GLU A 168 -12.11 7.73 12.04
CA GLU A 168 -12.14 6.27 11.85
C GLU A 168 -10.84 5.77 11.19
N ALA A 169 -10.31 6.51 10.23
CA ALA A 169 -9.06 6.15 9.57
C ALA A 169 -7.86 6.22 10.51
N VAL A 170 -7.80 7.22 11.39
CA VAL A 170 -6.75 7.34 12.42
C VAL A 170 -6.84 6.18 13.43
N GLU A 171 -8.04 5.86 13.91
CA GLU A 171 -8.27 4.72 14.81
C GLU A 171 -7.89 3.40 14.13
N LEU A 172 -8.23 3.24 12.84
CA LEU A 172 -7.86 2.06 12.07
C LEU A 172 -6.34 1.91 11.95
N ILE A 173 -5.60 2.98 11.68
CA ILE A 173 -4.13 2.94 11.63
C ILE A 173 -3.57 2.46 12.97
N HIS A 174 -4.02 3.05 14.08
CA HIS A 174 -3.57 2.64 15.42
C HIS A 174 -3.87 1.16 15.69
N THR A 175 -5.06 0.70 15.31
CA THR A 175 -5.47 -0.70 15.46
C THR A 175 -4.57 -1.64 14.66
N LEU A 176 -4.35 -1.34 13.38
CA LEU A 176 -3.51 -2.16 12.50
C LEU A 176 -2.03 -2.15 12.93
N THR A 177 -1.54 -1.00 13.39
CA THR A 177 -0.18 -0.91 13.95
C THR A 177 -0.04 -1.77 15.22
N ALA A 178 -1.03 -1.74 16.11
CA ALA A 178 -1.06 -2.60 17.29
C ALA A 178 -1.16 -4.10 16.95
N ASP A 179 -1.78 -4.44 15.81
CA ASP A 179 -1.82 -5.80 15.26
C ASP A 179 -0.48 -6.25 14.62
N GLY A 180 0.52 -5.36 14.59
CA GLY A 180 1.86 -5.65 14.07
C GLY A 180 2.05 -5.37 12.58
N PHE A 181 1.18 -4.60 11.93
CA PHE A 181 1.37 -4.16 10.56
C PHE A 181 2.15 -2.84 10.54
N PRO A 182 3.42 -2.85 10.10
CA PRO A 182 4.23 -1.62 10.02
C PRO A 182 3.78 -0.67 8.91
N TYR A 183 3.05 -1.18 7.91
CA TYR A 183 2.62 -0.36 6.77
C TYR A 183 1.10 -0.36 6.65
N VAL A 184 0.52 0.84 6.65
CA VAL A 184 -0.89 1.07 6.33
C VAL A 184 -0.97 2.07 5.20
N SER A 185 -1.65 1.72 4.12
CA SER A 185 -1.84 2.60 2.98
C SER A 185 -3.30 2.72 2.58
N PHE A 186 -3.66 3.85 2.01
CA PHE A 186 -5.00 4.11 1.49
C PHE A 186 -4.95 4.22 -0.02
N LYS A 187 -5.82 3.47 -0.71
CA LYS A 187 -5.92 3.45 -2.16
C LYS A 187 -7.25 4.07 -2.62
N PRO A 188 -7.31 5.40 -2.81
CA PRO A 188 -8.50 6.08 -3.33
C PRO A 188 -8.82 5.60 -4.74
N GLY A 189 -10.10 5.33 -5.02
CA GLY A 189 -10.56 4.92 -6.34
C GLY A 189 -10.83 6.08 -7.30
N THR A 190 -10.95 7.30 -6.78
CA THR A 190 -11.19 8.54 -7.52
C THR A 190 -10.35 9.68 -6.95
N VAL A 191 -10.45 10.87 -7.53
CA VAL A 191 -9.69 12.05 -7.09
C VAL A 191 -10.20 12.61 -5.74
N ASP A 192 -11.49 12.58 -5.51
CA ASP A 192 -12.13 13.23 -4.35
C ASP A 192 -11.63 12.69 -2.98
N PRO A 193 -11.42 11.37 -2.79
CA PRO A 193 -10.88 10.84 -1.54
C PRO A 193 -9.38 11.06 -1.32
N ILE A 194 -8.64 11.63 -2.26
CA ILE A 194 -7.19 11.88 -2.10
C ILE A 194 -6.90 12.85 -0.96
N PRO A 195 -7.52 14.05 -0.87
CA PRO A 195 -7.27 14.97 0.23
C PRO A 195 -7.60 14.38 1.61
N PRO A 196 -8.71 13.65 1.82
CA PRO A 196 -8.95 12.90 3.05
C PRO A 196 -7.83 11.91 3.38
N ALA A 197 -7.41 11.07 2.44
CA ALA A 197 -6.33 10.10 2.65
C ALA A 197 -5.01 10.76 3.06
N VAL A 198 -4.65 11.89 2.44
CA VAL A 198 -3.46 12.67 2.80
C VAL A 198 -3.58 13.27 4.20
N ARG A 199 -4.77 13.81 4.56
CA ARG A 199 -5.01 14.32 5.92
C ARG A 199 -4.86 13.22 6.97
N THR A 200 -5.40 12.03 6.70
CA THR A 200 -5.25 10.87 7.60
C THR A 200 -3.79 10.51 7.82
N ALA A 201 -3.01 10.39 6.73
CA ALA A 201 -1.59 10.07 6.83
C ALA A 201 -0.80 11.13 7.64
N ASN A 202 -1.18 12.40 7.55
CA ASN A 202 -0.54 13.48 8.30
C ASN A 202 -1.04 13.62 9.75
N ALA A 203 -2.16 13.02 10.10
CA ALA A 203 -2.75 13.10 11.44
C ALA A 203 -2.13 12.08 12.41
N VAL A 204 -1.50 11.02 11.90
CA VAL A 204 -0.83 10.01 12.72
C VAL A 204 0.63 10.42 12.89
N PRO A 205 1.10 10.70 14.11
CA PRO A 205 2.51 11.01 14.34
C PRO A 205 3.40 9.80 14.04
N PRO A 206 4.66 10.03 13.71
CA PRO A 206 5.64 8.99 13.41
C PRO A 206 5.93 8.07 14.62
#